data_da71db9951151ce2426bb116944e9f8e
#
_entry.id   da71db9951151ce2426bb116944e9f8e
#
_cell.length_a   1.000
_cell.length_b   1.000
_cell.length_c   1.000
_cell.angle_alpha   90.00
_cell.angle_beta   90.00
_cell.angle_gamma   90.00
#
_symmetry.space_group_name_H-M   'P 1'
#
loop_
_entity.id
_entity.type
_entity.pdbx_description
1 polymer ?
#
loop_
_entity_poly.entity_id
_entity_poly.type
_entity_poly.pdbx_seq_one_letter_code
_entity_poly.pdbx_strand_id
1 'polypeptide(L)'
;MKEYDFDLHVGQDYGLTYVIEDGGPYDGYTAIMKVRRKPDTNEVLSVNGVIEGNRITFRMNGNDTVNKVDAKGVHQYDAFVYNDDRSLKLGFGEVNIIQDIARH
;
A
#
# COMPACT_ATOMS: atom_id res chain seq x y z
N MET A 1 -1.73 -4.41 -14.20
CA MET A 1 -1.34 -3.27 -13.38
C MET A 1 -2.44 -2.22 -13.43
N LYS A 2 -2.84 -1.71 -12.26
CA LYS A 2 -3.92 -0.72 -12.16
C LYS A 2 -3.41 0.55 -11.52
N GLU A 3 -3.88 1.68 -12.04
CA GLU A 3 -3.70 2.97 -11.38
C GLU A 3 -4.93 3.28 -10.53
N TYR A 4 -4.70 3.62 -9.25
CA TYR A 4 -5.76 3.95 -8.32
C TYR A 4 -5.25 4.98 -7.31
N ASP A 5 -5.92 6.11 -7.25
CA ASP A 5 -5.55 7.19 -6.35
C ASP A 5 -6.51 7.21 -5.16
N PHE A 6 -6.00 7.51 -3.98
CA PHE A 6 -6.84 7.54 -2.79
C PHE A 6 -6.33 8.55 -1.76
N ASP A 7 -7.21 8.88 -0.82
CA ASP A 7 -6.87 9.71 0.32
C ASP A 7 -6.61 8.82 1.54
N LEU A 8 -5.56 9.15 2.28
CA LEU A 8 -5.23 8.46 3.53
C LEU A 8 -5.31 9.47 4.67
N HIS A 9 -6.30 9.31 5.53
CA HIS A 9 -6.44 10.13 6.73
C HIS A 9 -5.60 9.52 7.85
N VAL A 10 -4.66 10.29 8.38
CA VAL A 10 -3.79 9.82 9.46
C VAL A 10 -4.64 9.47 10.69
N GLY A 11 -4.43 8.28 11.22
CA GLY A 11 -5.19 7.78 12.36
C GLY A 11 -6.43 6.98 11.98
N GLN A 12 -6.75 6.84 10.69
CA GLN A 12 -7.89 6.08 10.22
C GLN A 12 -7.43 4.76 9.61
N ASP A 13 -8.20 3.71 9.84
CA ASP A 13 -7.93 2.42 9.21
C ASP A 13 -8.28 2.47 7.72
N TYR A 14 -7.44 1.85 6.91
CA TYR A 14 -7.64 1.80 5.47
C TYR A 14 -7.23 0.43 4.93
N GLY A 15 -7.95 -0.05 3.93
CA GLY A 15 -7.63 -1.31 3.27
C GLY A 15 -7.72 -1.18 1.76
N LEU A 16 -6.81 -1.86 1.06
CA LEU A 16 -6.77 -1.90 -0.39
C LEU A 16 -6.58 -3.35 -0.82
N THR A 17 -7.47 -3.87 -1.67
CA THR A 17 -7.43 -5.26 -2.11
C THR A 17 -7.26 -5.33 -3.62
N TYR A 18 -6.32 -6.17 -4.05
CA TYR A 18 -6.14 -6.53 -5.45
C TYR A 18 -6.58 -7.96 -5.67
N VAL A 19 -7.31 -8.20 -6.74
CA VAL A 19 -7.66 -9.55 -7.20
C VAL A 19 -6.98 -9.77 -8.54
N ILE A 20 -6.13 -10.79 -8.62
CA ILE A 20 -5.38 -11.09 -9.83
C ILE A 20 -6.13 -12.19 -10.58
N GLU A 21 -6.61 -11.88 -11.78
CA GLU A 21 -7.44 -12.79 -12.55
C GLU A 21 -6.65 -13.89 -13.25
N ASP A 22 -5.41 -13.59 -13.65
CA ASP A 22 -4.55 -14.51 -14.37
C ASP A 22 -3.40 -15.01 -13.51
N GLY A 23 -3.11 -16.29 -13.61
CA GLY A 23 -2.03 -16.90 -12.87
C GLY A 23 -2.42 -17.25 -11.44
N GLY A 24 -1.44 -17.47 -10.61
CA GLY A 24 -1.64 -17.87 -9.22
C GLY A 24 -1.88 -19.37 -9.05
N PRO A 25 -2.22 -19.85 -7.86
CA PRO A 25 -2.34 -19.00 -6.65
C PRO A 25 -1.00 -18.41 -6.21
N TYR A 26 -1.07 -17.32 -5.46
CA TYR A 26 0.11 -16.60 -5.03
C TYR A 26 0.49 -16.89 -3.58
N ASP A 27 -0.05 -17.96 -3.02
CA ASP A 27 0.34 -18.41 -1.68
C ASP A 27 1.84 -18.73 -1.67
N GLY A 28 2.54 -18.27 -0.64
CA GLY A 28 3.99 -18.42 -0.58
C GLY A 28 4.77 -17.22 -1.15
N TYR A 29 4.09 -16.31 -1.85
CA TYR A 29 4.70 -15.05 -2.29
C TYR A 29 4.69 -14.04 -1.15
N THR A 30 5.46 -12.97 -1.33
CA THR A 30 5.44 -11.82 -0.43
C THR A 30 4.78 -10.65 -1.14
N ALA A 31 3.90 -9.96 -0.46
CA ALA A 31 3.25 -8.76 -0.99
C ALA A 31 3.68 -7.55 -0.19
N ILE A 32 3.99 -6.46 -0.89
CA ILE A 32 4.45 -5.23 -0.26
C ILE A 32 3.91 -4.01 -1.00
N MET A 33 3.51 -2.99 -0.25
CA MET A 33 3.13 -1.69 -0.77
C MET A 33 3.99 -0.63 -0.09
N LYS A 34 4.55 0.28 -0.86
CA LYS A 34 5.39 1.35 -0.33
C LYS A 34 4.85 2.70 -0.77
N VAL A 35 4.84 3.64 0.16
CA VAL A 35 4.42 5.02 -0.07
C VAL A 35 5.65 5.92 0.04
N ARG A 36 5.88 6.75 -0.98
CA ARG A 36 7.02 7.67 -1.05
C ARG A 36 6.54 9.04 -1.49
N ARG A 37 7.26 10.06 -1.08
CA ARG A 37 6.97 11.41 -1.58
C ARG A 37 7.30 11.53 -3.08
N LYS A 38 8.42 10.95 -3.50
CA LYS A 38 8.87 10.87 -4.88
C LYS A 38 9.44 9.48 -5.13
N PRO A 39 9.49 9.02 -6.39
CA PRO A 39 9.89 7.64 -6.68
C PRO A 39 11.27 7.23 -6.15
N ASP A 40 12.21 8.16 -6.07
CA ASP A 40 13.59 7.88 -5.65
C ASP A 40 13.89 8.29 -4.21
N THR A 41 12.86 8.58 -3.41
CA THR A 41 13.03 8.93 -1.99
C THR A 41 12.75 7.73 -1.10
N ASN A 42 13.07 7.85 0.19
CA ASN A 42 12.77 6.81 1.15
C ASN A 42 11.26 6.68 1.36
N GLU A 43 10.82 5.46 1.64
CA GLU A 43 9.42 5.25 1.95
C GLU A 43 9.02 5.93 3.26
N VAL A 44 7.85 6.57 3.25
CA VAL A 44 7.25 7.11 4.48
C VAL A 44 6.36 6.06 5.13
N LEU A 45 5.88 5.08 4.35
CA LEU A 45 5.04 4.00 4.85
C LEU A 45 5.33 2.75 4.03
N SER A 46 5.45 1.61 4.70
CA SER A 46 5.61 0.31 4.07
C SER A 46 4.60 -0.65 4.68
N VAL A 47 3.82 -1.32 3.85
CA VAL A 47 2.73 -2.19 4.28
C VAL A 47 2.90 -3.56 3.65
N ASN A 48 2.87 -4.61 4.48
CA ASN A 48 2.86 -5.97 3.98
C ASN A 48 1.43 -6.39 3.65
N GLY A 49 1.27 -7.12 2.55
CA GLY A 49 -0.02 -7.63 2.14
C GLY A 49 -0.29 -9.03 2.68
N VAL A 50 -1.56 -9.35 2.84
CA VAL A 50 -2.03 -10.69 3.18
C VAL A 50 -2.52 -11.34 1.89
N ILE A 51 -2.01 -12.52 1.59
CA ILE A 51 -2.29 -13.24 0.36
C ILE A 51 -3.21 -14.41 0.65
N GLU A 52 -4.34 -14.47 -0.07
CA GLU A 52 -5.28 -15.58 -0.01
C GLU A 52 -5.59 -16.00 -1.46
N GLY A 53 -4.83 -16.97 -1.98
CA GLY A 53 -4.97 -17.40 -3.38
C GLY A 53 -4.59 -16.27 -4.33
N ASN A 54 -5.57 -15.73 -5.05
CA ASN A 54 -5.38 -14.62 -5.98
C ASN A 54 -5.80 -13.27 -5.42
N ARG A 55 -6.17 -13.21 -4.13
CA ARG A 55 -6.58 -11.98 -3.46
C ARG A 55 -5.47 -11.51 -2.54
N ILE A 56 -5.08 -10.26 -2.71
CA ILE A 56 -4.01 -9.65 -1.93
C ILE A 56 -4.53 -8.37 -1.29
N THR A 57 -4.51 -8.31 0.05
CA THR A 57 -5.07 -7.20 0.81
C THR A 57 -3.97 -6.50 1.59
N PHE A 58 -3.88 -5.19 1.41
CA PHE A 58 -2.99 -4.31 2.18
C PHE A 58 -3.85 -3.53 3.18
N ARG A 59 -3.56 -3.70 4.47
CA ARG A 59 -4.28 -3.00 5.53
C ARG A 59 -3.36 -2.03 6.24
N MET A 60 -3.82 -0.80 6.40
CA MET A 60 -3.11 0.24 7.14
C MET A 60 -3.95 0.59 8.36
N ASN A 61 -3.45 0.24 9.53
CA ASN A 61 -4.14 0.54 10.78
C ASN A 61 -3.90 1.99 11.18
N GLY A 62 -4.94 2.65 11.71
CA GLY A 62 -4.84 4.04 12.09
C GLY A 62 -3.71 4.32 13.07
N ASN A 63 -3.52 3.43 14.06
CA ASN A 63 -2.44 3.60 15.03
C ASN A 63 -1.05 3.61 14.39
N ASP A 64 -0.86 2.84 13.33
CA ASP A 64 0.42 2.78 12.62
C ASP A 64 0.69 4.08 11.88
N THR A 65 -0.33 4.67 11.26
CA THR A 65 -0.16 5.90 10.49
C THR A 65 0.08 7.10 11.38
N VAL A 66 -0.54 7.17 12.56
CA VAL A 66 -0.33 8.27 13.51
C VAL A 66 1.15 8.39 13.90
N ASN A 67 1.82 7.26 14.07
CA ASN A 67 3.21 7.26 14.53
C ASN A 67 4.25 7.27 13.42
N LYS A 68 3.88 6.86 12.21
CA LYS A 68 4.85 6.65 11.14
C LYS A 68 4.75 7.67 10.00
N VAL A 69 3.61 8.31 9.86
CA VAL A 69 3.39 9.25 8.77
C VAL A 69 3.28 10.65 9.35
N ASP A 70 4.40 11.36 9.34
CA ASP A 70 4.45 12.76 9.79
C ASP A 70 4.39 13.74 8.62
N ALA A 71 4.35 13.23 7.40
CA ALA A 71 4.21 14.03 6.20
C ALA A 71 2.73 14.17 5.83
N LYS A 72 2.42 15.23 5.08
CA LYS A 72 1.08 15.44 4.53
C LYS A 72 1.21 15.87 3.08
N GLY A 73 0.12 15.76 2.32
CA GLY A 73 0.09 16.13 0.92
C GLY A 73 0.21 14.92 0.00
N VAL A 74 0.47 15.19 -1.27
CA VAL A 74 0.47 14.15 -2.30
C VAL A 74 1.76 13.33 -2.24
N HIS A 75 1.58 12.03 -2.19
CA HIS A 75 2.65 11.04 -2.23
C HIS A 75 2.36 10.06 -3.36
N GLN A 76 3.31 9.19 -3.65
CA GLN A 76 3.14 8.13 -4.63
C GLN A 76 3.27 6.78 -3.95
N TYR A 77 2.56 5.78 -4.46
CA TYR A 77 2.68 4.43 -3.97
C TYR A 77 2.74 3.44 -5.10
N ASP A 78 3.32 2.28 -4.83
CA ASP A 78 3.19 1.11 -5.69
C ASP A 78 3.09 -0.15 -4.83
N ALA A 79 2.54 -1.20 -5.43
CA ALA A 79 2.30 -2.46 -4.75
C ALA A 79 2.80 -3.60 -5.63
N PHE A 80 3.50 -4.54 -5.00
CA PHE A 80 4.10 -5.69 -5.67
C PHE A 80 3.76 -6.99 -4.94
N VAL A 81 3.74 -8.08 -5.70
CA VAL A 81 3.81 -9.43 -5.17
C VAL A 81 5.02 -10.11 -5.80
N TYR A 82 5.82 -10.79 -5.01
CA TYR A 82 7.07 -11.36 -5.51
C TYR A 82 7.49 -12.60 -4.72
N ASN A 83 8.35 -13.39 -5.35
CA ASN A 83 9.09 -14.44 -4.71
C ASN A 83 10.52 -14.45 -5.27
N ASP A 84 11.30 -15.51 -5.02
CA ASP A 84 12.69 -15.56 -5.49
C ASP A 84 12.81 -15.57 -7.02
N ASP A 85 11.77 -16.02 -7.73
CA ASP A 85 11.81 -16.22 -9.17
C ASP A 85 11.04 -15.16 -9.96
N ARG A 86 10.04 -14.52 -9.35
CA ARG A 86 9.13 -13.62 -10.06
C ARG A 86 8.79 -12.39 -9.24
N SER A 87 8.54 -11.29 -9.95
CA SER A 87 8.01 -10.06 -9.36
C SER A 87 6.91 -9.52 -10.27
N LEU A 88 5.76 -9.22 -9.68
CA LEU A 88 4.60 -8.70 -10.41
C LEU A 88 4.13 -7.42 -9.74
N LYS A 89 4.05 -6.34 -10.52
CA LYS A 89 3.51 -5.06 -10.04
C LYS A 89 1.98 -5.14 -10.08
N LEU A 90 1.34 -4.96 -8.92
CA LEU A 90 -0.11 -5.03 -8.79
C LEU A 90 -0.78 -3.72 -9.16
N GLY A 91 -0.20 -2.61 -8.74
CA GLY A 91 -0.79 -1.31 -8.98
C GLY A 91 0.10 -0.17 -8.52
N PHE A 92 -0.35 1.04 -8.77
CA PHE A 92 0.35 2.27 -8.41
C PHE A 92 -0.64 3.42 -8.41
N GLY A 93 -0.20 4.57 -7.91
CA GLY A 93 -1.01 5.77 -7.95
C GLY A 93 -0.52 6.83 -7.00
N GLU A 94 -1.38 7.82 -6.77
CA GLU A 94 -1.13 8.88 -5.82
C GLU A 94 -1.93 8.62 -4.55
N VAL A 95 -1.33 8.91 -3.41
CA VAL A 95 -2.02 8.93 -2.13
C VAL A 95 -1.86 10.30 -1.51
N ASN A 96 -2.99 10.92 -1.20
CA ASN A 96 -3.01 12.22 -0.55
C ASN A 96 -3.12 11.97 0.95
N ILE A 97 -2.07 12.31 1.68
CA ILE A 97 -2.02 12.09 3.12
C ILE A 97 -2.59 13.32 3.82
N ILE A 98 -3.67 13.11 4.55
CA ILE A 98 -4.44 14.16 5.20
C ILE A 98 -4.31 14.01 6.71
N GLN A 99 -3.89 15.10 7.37
CA GLN A 99 -3.82 15.14 8.82
C GLN A 99 -5.02 15.93 9.35
N ASP A 100 -5.98 15.20 9.91
CA ASP A 100 -7.18 15.81 10.45
C ASP A 100 -6.92 16.47 11.80
N ILE A 101 -7.74 17.46 12.15
CA ILE A 101 -7.61 18.17 13.42
C ILE A 101 -7.86 17.21 14.58
N ALA A 102 -8.85 16.33 14.47
CA ALA A 102 -9.26 15.40 15.51
C ALA A 102 -8.73 13.99 15.26
N ARG A 103 -7.44 13.87 15.01
CA ARG A 103 -6.83 12.55 14.84
C ARG A 103 -6.56 11.90 16.19
N HIS A 104 -6.55 10.58 16.18
CA HIS A 104 -6.34 9.80 17.41
C HIS A 104 -5.48 8.57 17.15
#